data_8975ded4491495cac385a17426bd2ef2
#
_entry.id   8975ded4491495cac385a17426bd2ef2
#
_cell.length_a   1.000
_cell.length_b   1.000
_cell.length_c   1.000
_cell.angle_alpha   90.00
_cell.angle_beta   90.00
_cell.angle_gamma   90.00
#
_symmetry.space_group_name_H-M   'P 1'
#
loop_
_entity.id
_entity.type
_entity.pdbx_description
1 polymer ?
#
loop_
_entity_poly.entity_id
_entity_poly.type
_entity_poly.pdbx_seq_one_letter_code
_entity_poly.pdbx_strand_id
1 'polypeptide(L)'
;MSLAVSNTVLNTRRADLDWLRVIAFGLLILYHAGMAWSGWSWHVTSPDSIDWLREAMRFLNRWRMPLIFVVSGAAVALALGTRTPGSFVADRLKRLLLPLAFGMIVLVPPQVYLERLYRGQFTGSFLQWLPQAFTGAYPNGNTSWHHLWFLAYVLVLTLVLLPFFLWARSAGGRSALSRAAHFTARTGLQWAMVLPLAASTLWLAPVSYNVNGLIGDWHGLVTYGALLLYGAFLFGSSDLLAALERQ
;
A
#
# COMPACT_ATOMS: atom_id res chain seq x y z
N MET A 1 12.91 11.16 -48.17
CA MET A 1 12.56 9.86 -47.61
C MET A 1 12.52 10.06 -46.08
N SER A 2 11.35 10.41 -45.59
CA SER A 2 11.13 10.76 -44.14
C SER A 2 10.94 9.46 -43.37
N LEU A 3 11.85 9.17 -42.46
CA LEU A 3 11.71 8.06 -41.51
C LEU A 3 10.65 8.47 -40.46
N ALA A 4 9.46 7.90 -40.63
CA ALA A 4 8.45 7.93 -39.57
C ALA A 4 8.97 7.08 -38.37
N VAL A 5 9.52 7.74 -37.37
CA VAL A 5 9.83 7.09 -36.11
C VAL A 5 8.49 6.71 -35.48
N SER A 6 8.26 5.43 -35.48
CA SER A 6 7.05 4.77 -34.98
C SER A 6 6.80 5.12 -33.51
N ASN A 7 5.69 5.81 -33.24
CA ASN A 7 5.15 6.11 -31.92
C ASN A 7 4.59 4.87 -31.18
N THR A 8 5.21 3.70 -31.32
CA THR A 8 4.73 2.40 -30.84
C THR A 8 5.15 2.08 -29.40
N VAL A 9 5.83 2.97 -28.69
CA VAL A 9 6.42 2.66 -27.35
C VAL A 9 5.48 2.98 -26.18
N LEU A 10 4.29 3.58 -26.39
CA LEU A 10 3.48 4.10 -25.28
C LEU A 10 2.36 3.18 -24.77
N ASN A 11 2.25 1.94 -25.24
CA ASN A 11 1.17 1.04 -24.79
C ASN A 11 1.62 -0.40 -24.51
N THR A 12 2.88 -0.61 -24.15
CA THR A 12 3.31 -1.94 -23.69
C THR A 12 2.88 -2.13 -22.23
N ARG A 13 1.97 -3.07 -22.02
CA ARG A 13 1.60 -3.53 -20.68
C ARG A 13 2.86 -3.90 -19.90
N ARG A 14 3.05 -3.30 -18.74
CA ARG A 14 4.19 -3.58 -17.84
C ARG A 14 3.93 -4.88 -17.09
N ALA A 15 4.20 -6.00 -17.77
CA ALA A 15 4.00 -7.33 -17.22
C ALA A 15 4.84 -7.57 -15.94
N ASP A 16 6.00 -6.95 -15.83
CA ASP A 16 6.85 -6.95 -14.64
C ASP A 16 6.12 -6.43 -13.39
N LEU A 17 5.44 -5.29 -13.50
CA LEU A 17 4.65 -4.72 -12.39
C LEU A 17 3.41 -5.58 -12.07
N ASP A 18 2.79 -6.17 -13.08
CA ASP A 18 1.65 -7.07 -12.87
C ASP A 18 2.10 -8.33 -12.12
N TRP A 19 3.24 -8.94 -12.48
CA TRP A 19 3.80 -10.08 -11.76
C TRP A 19 4.21 -9.74 -10.33
N LEU A 20 4.86 -8.60 -10.11
CA LEU A 20 5.19 -8.15 -8.75
C LEU A 20 3.94 -8.04 -7.85
N ARG A 21 2.82 -7.57 -8.42
CA ARG A 21 1.54 -7.53 -7.69
C ARG A 21 1.02 -8.93 -7.37
N VAL A 22 0.98 -9.82 -8.37
CA VAL A 22 0.49 -11.20 -8.20
C VAL A 22 1.30 -11.92 -7.12
N ILE A 23 2.63 -11.80 -7.17
CA ILE A 23 3.52 -12.40 -6.16
C ILE A 23 3.26 -11.78 -4.78
N ALA A 24 3.21 -10.46 -4.68
CA ALA A 24 3.00 -9.78 -3.41
C ALA A 24 1.64 -10.13 -2.76
N PHE A 25 0.56 -10.24 -3.56
CA PHE A 25 -0.74 -10.68 -3.06
C PHE A 25 -0.77 -12.17 -2.74
N GLY A 26 -0.10 -13.02 -3.52
CA GLY A 26 0.06 -14.44 -3.18
C GLY A 26 0.76 -14.64 -1.83
N LEU A 27 1.86 -13.91 -1.61
CA LEU A 27 2.56 -13.89 -0.33
C LEU A 27 1.72 -13.31 0.81
N LEU A 28 0.79 -12.38 0.51
CA LEU A 28 -0.14 -11.84 1.50
C LEU A 28 -1.11 -12.92 1.98
N ILE A 29 -1.63 -13.76 1.09
CA ILE A 29 -2.52 -14.88 1.45
C ILE A 29 -1.78 -15.87 2.35
N LEU A 30 -0.58 -16.29 1.95
CA LEU A 30 0.26 -17.20 2.73
C LEU A 30 0.61 -16.61 4.11
N TYR A 31 0.91 -15.32 4.16
CA TYR A 31 1.17 -14.60 5.40
C TYR A 31 -0.03 -14.66 6.35
N HIS A 32 -1.23 -14.32 5.89
CA HIS A 32 -2.42 -14.34 6.75
C HIS A 32 -2.79 -15.76 7.18
N ALA A 33 -2.63 -16.75 6.30
CA ALA A 33 -2.82 -18.16 6.67
C ALA A 33 -1.84 -18.59 7.78
N GLY A 34 -0.57 -18.17 7.70
CA GLY A 34 0.45 -18.50 8.70
C GLY A 34 0.31 -17.77 10.04
N MET A 35 -0.45 -16.66 10.11
CA MET A 35 -0.57 -15.86 11.33
C MET A 35 -1.10 -16.66 12.53
N ALA A 36 -1.98 -17.63 12.30
CA ALA A 36 -2.54 -18.46 13.35
C ALA A 36 -1.48 -19.26 14.15
N TRP A 37 -0.34 -19.58 13.51
CA TRP A 37 0.77 -20.37 14.10
C TRP A 37 2.05 -19.57 14.33
N SER A 38 2.03 -18.25 14.12
CA SER A 38 3.22 -17.41 14.26
C SER A 38 3.63 -17.14 15.72
N GLY A 39 2.76 -17.43 16.67
CA GLY A 39 2.94 -17.03 18.07
C GLY A 39 2.80 -15.52 18.33
N TRP A 40 2.39 -14.74 17.32
CA TRP A 40 2.03 -13.34 17.49
C TRP A 40 0.59 -13.20 17.94
N SER A 41 0.27 -12.10 18.62
CA SER A 41 -1.12 -11.77 18.91
C SER A 41 -1.89 -11.55 17.60
N TRP A 42 -2.88 -12.38 17.35
CA TRP A 42 -3.74 -12.35 16.18
C TRP A 42 -5.19 -12.56 16.60
N HIS A 43 -6.14 -12.45 15.65
CA HIS A 43 -7.57 -12.60 15.94
C HIS A 43 -7.90 -13.97 16.54
N VAL A 44 -7.40 -15.03 15.91
CA VAL A 44 -7.49 -16.41 16.36
C VAL A 44 -6.10 -17.04 16.22
N THR A 45 -5.57 -17.63 17.28
CA THR A 45 -4.24 -18.22 17.32
C THR A 45 -4.28 -19.67 17.75
N SER A 46 -3.39 -20.50 17.20
CA SER A 46 -3.13 -21.84 17.71
C SER A 46 -2.41 -21.75 19.06
N PRO A 47 -2.67 -22.69 20.00
CA PRO A 47 -1.84 -22.83 21.20
C PRO A 47 -0.39 -23.19 20.86
N ASP A 48 -0.17 -23.89 19.73
CA ASP A 48 1.15 -24.27 19.27
C ASP A 48 1.69 -23.23 18.30
N SER A 49 2.88 -22.69 18.56
CA SER A 49 3.59 -21.80 17.67
C SER A 49 4.73 -22.50 16.95
N ILE A 50 5.02 -22.05 15.72
CA ILE A 50 6.08 -22.61 14.86
C ILE A 50 7.15 -21.52 14.67
N ASP A 51 8.32 -21.68 15.30
CA ASP A 51 9.35 -20.64 15.34
C ASP A 51 9.91 -20.26 13.97
N TRP A 52 10.21 -21.25 13.12
CA TRP A 52 10.70 -20.94 11.77
C TRP A 52 9.68 -20.17 10.94
N LEU A 53 8.38 -20.48 11.12
CA LEU A 53 7.30 -19.76 10.43
C LEU A 53 7.22 -18.31 10.90
N ARG A 54 7.38 -18.07 12.21
CA ARG A 54 7.45 -16.72 12.77
C ARG A 54 8.54 -15.88 12.13
N GLU A 55 9.75 -16.44 11.98
CA GLU A 55 10.87 -15.72 11.36
C GLU A 55 10.64 -15.47 9.85
N ALA A 56 10.12 -16.46 9.12
CA ALA A 56 9.74 -16.30 7.72
C ALA A 56 8.68 -15.19 7.54
N MET A 57 7.69 -15.13 8.43
CA MET A 57 6.65 -14.11 8.40
C MET A 57 7.19 -12.73 8.80
N ARG A 58 8.13 -12.66 9.77
CA ARG A 58 8.82 -11.42 10.12
C ARG A 58 9.58 -10.85 8.92
N PHE A 59 10.30 -11.72 8.19
CA PHE A 59 11.00 -11.33 6.97
C PHE A 59 10.02 -10.79 5.91
N LEU A 60 8.93 -11.53 5.61
CA LEU A 60 7.93 -11.11 4.63
C LEU A 60 7.25 -9.78 5.01
N ASN A 61 6.98 -9.57 6.29
CA ASN A 61 6.28 -8.37 6.75
C ASN A 61 7.08 -7.08 6.50
N ARG A 62 8.42 -7.16 6.51
CA ARG A 62 9.29 -5.97 6.40
C ARG A 62 9.31 -5.34 5.00
N TRP A 63 9.14 -6.13 3.95
CA TRP A 63 9.29 -5.62 2.58
C TRP A 63 8.03 -5.75 1.71
N ARG A 64 7.14 -6.68 2.05
CA ARG A 64 5.94 -6.95 1.24
C ARG A 64 5.02 -5.73 1.14
N MET A 65 4.67 -5.10 2.27
CA MET A 65 3.82 -3.91 2.25
C MET A 65 4.52 -2.72 1.59
N PRO A 66 5.79 -2.38 1.92
CA PRO A 66 6.58 -1.41 1.15
C PRO A 66 6.53 -1.63 -0.36
N LEU A 67 6.76 -2.86 -0.83
CA LEU A 67 6.71 -3.21 -2.26
C LEU A 67 5.35 -2.88 -2.89
N ILE A 68 4.24 -3.24 -2.21
CA ILE A 68 2.89 -3.00 -2.73
C ILE A 68 2.63 -1.48 -2.87
N PHE A 69 3.10 -0.64 -1.95
CA PHE A 69 2.96 0.81 -2.06
C PHE A 69 3.81 1.39 -3.20
N VAL A 70 5.04 0.91 -3.40
CA VAL A 70 5.89 1.29 -4.55
C VAL A 70 5.20 0.93 -5.86
N VAL A 71 4.71 -0.30 -5.99
CA VAL A 71 3.98 -0.76 -7.20
C VAL A 71 2.67 0.01 -7.40
N SER A 72 1.98 0.40 -6.31
CA SER A 72 0.79 1.26 -6.38
C SER A 72 1.13 2.66 -6.90
N GLY A 73 2.27 3.23 -6.48
CA GLY A 73 2.78 4.50 -6.99
C GLY A 73 3.10 4.45 -8.48
N ALA A 74 3.76 3.40 -8.95
CA ALA A 74 3.98 3.14 -10.36
C ALA A 74 2.65 3.13 -11.14
N ALA A 75 1.63 2.45 -10.60
CA ALA A 75 0.30 2.40 -11.20
C ALA A 75 -0.40 3.77 -11.24
N VAL A 76 -0.17 4.64 -10.25
CA VAL A 76 -0.68 6.02 -10.26
C VAL A 76 -0.04 6.80 -11.41
N ALA A 77 1.28 6.76 -11.54
CA ALA A 77 2.00 7.48 -12.60
C ALA A 77 1.55 7.04 -14.00
N LEU A 78 1.48 5.74 -14.25
CA LEU A 78 1.03 5.16 -15.52
C LEU A 78 -0.43 5.52 -15.83
N ALA A 79 -1.33 5.40 -14.86
CA ALA A 79 -2.75 5.70 -15.05
C ALA A 79 -3.00 7.19 -15.33
N LEU A 80 -2.30 8.08 -14.63
CA LEU A 80 -2.37 9.52 -14.88
C LEU A 80 -1.76 9.90 -16.22
N GLY A 81 -0.82 9.13 -16.78
CA GLY A 81 -0.25 9.35 -18.11
C GLY A 81 -1.29 9.34 -19.24
N THR A 82 -2.37 8.60 -19.07
CA THR A 82 -3.37 8.34 -20.12
C THR A 82 -4.77 8.89 -19.80
N ARG A 83 -5.01 9.45 -18.60
CA ARG A 83 -6.35 9.83 -18.11
C ARG A 83 -6.43 11.30 -17.71
N THR A 84 -7.65 11.85 -17.77
CA THR A 84 -7.94 13.14 -17.12
C THR A 84 -7.99 12.97 -15.60
N PRO A 85 -7.70 14.03 -14.82
CA PRO A 85 -7.75 13.96 -13.35
C PRO A 85 -9.09 13.46 -12.81
N GLY A 86 -10.20 13.93 -13.36
CA GLY A 86 -11.55 13.51 -12.93
C GLY A 86 -11.82 12.02 -13.20
N SER A 87 -11.50 11.53 -14.41
CA SER A 87 -11.65 10.11 -14.73
C SER A 87 -10.72 9.22 -13.90
N PHE A 88 -9.52 9.70 -13.57
CA PHE A 88 -8.60 9.01 -12.68
C PHE A 88 -9.18 8.86 -11.27
N VAL A 89 -9.71 9.95 -10.68
CA VAL A 89 -10.33 9.92 -9.34
C VAL A 89 -11.51 8.95 -9.32
N ALA A 90 -12.42 9.06 -10.31
CA ALA A 90 -13.59 8.18 -10.41
C ALA A 90 -13.18 6.69 -10.50
N ASP A 91 -12.13 6.37 -11.28
CA ASP A 91 -11.61 5.02 -11.40
C ASP A 91 -10.97 4.54 -10.08
N ARG A 92 -10.23 5.41 -9.37
CA ARG A 92 -9.66 5.08 -8.05
C ARG A 92 -10.74 4.80 -7.01
N LEU A 93 -11.77 5.62 -6.95
CA LEU A 93 -12.92 5.37 -6.06
C LEU A 93 -13.58 4.02 -6.38
N LYS A 94 -13.86 3.72 -7.64
CA LYS A 94 -14.44 2.43 -8.02
C LYS A 94 -13.54 1.24 -7.65
N ARG A 95 -12.24 1.33 -7.92
CA ARG A 95 -11.31 0.20 -7.75
C ARG A 95 -10.83 -0.02 -6.32
N LEU A 96 -10.89 0.98 -5.46
CA LEU A 96 -10.41 0.90 -4.08
C LEU A 96 -11.55 0.99 -3.06
N LEU A 97 -12.48 1.95 -3.23
CA LEU A 97 -13.56 2.14 -2.26
C LEU A 97 -14.60 1.02 -2.33
N LEU A 98 -14.97 0.55 -3.53
CA LEU A 98 -15.95 -0.54 -3.64
C LEU A 98 -15.45 -1.86 -3.01
N PRO A 99 -14.22 -2.34 -3.30
CA PRO A 99 -13.69 -3.52 -2.61
C PRO A 99 -13.50 -3.30 -1.11
N LEU A 100 -13.10 -2.09 -0.67
CA LEU A 100 -13.00 -1.77 0.74
C LEU A 100 -14.36 -1.85 1.44
N ALA A 101 -15.38 -1.20 0.89
CA ALA A 101 -16.75 -1.23 1.43
C ALA A 101 -17.31 -2.65 1.46
N PHE A 102 -17.17 -3.40 0.37
CA PHE A 102 -17.58 -4.81 0.31
C PHE A 102 -16.86 -5.64 1.39
N GLY A 103 -15.56 -5.49 1.52
CA GLY A 103 -14.79 -6.22 2.50
C GLY A 103 -15.19 -5.89 3.94
N MET A 104 -15.41 -4.61 4.25
CA MET A 104 -15.88 -4.17 5.57
C MET A 104 -17.30 -4.66 5.91
N ILE A 105 -18.17 -4.81 4.91
CA ILE A 105 -19.55 -5.24 5.13
C ILE A 105 -19.69 -6.76 5.12
N VAL A 106 -18.91 -7.46 4.29
CA VAL A 106 -19.10 -8.90 4.04
C VAL A 106 -17.99 -9.76 4.63
N LEU A 107 -16.72 -9.35 4.48
CA LEU A 107 -15.57 -10.19 4.86
C LEU A 107 -15.10 -9.96 6.30
N VAL A 108 -15.16 -8.74 6.80
CA VAL A 108 -14.68 -8.41 8.16
C VAL A 108 -15.64 -8.92 9.24
N PRO A 109 -16.98 -8.80 9.14
CA PRO A 109 -17.87 -9.24 10.20
C PRO A 109 -17.70 -10.71 10.63
N PRO A 110 -17.57 -11.70 9.73
CA PRO A 110 -17.27 -13.07 10.14
C PRO A 110 -15.95 -13.21 10.91
N GLN A 111 -14.94 -12.43 10.56
CA GLN A 111 -13.64 -12.48 11.24
C GLN A 111 -13.74 -11.94 12.67
N VAL A 112 -14.41 -10.79 12.85
CA VAL A 112 -14.65 -10.23 14.18
C VAL A 112 -15.52 -11.16 15.03
N TYR A 113 -16.55 -11.75 14.45
CA TYR A 113 -17.38 -12.74 15.15
C TYR A 113 -16.56 -13.93 15.68
N LEU A 114 -15.73 -14.52 14.83
CA LEU A 114 -14.86 -15.64 15.22
C LEU A 114 -13.87 -15.23 16.30
N GLU A 115 -13.31 -14.02 16.22
CA GLU A 115 -12.44 -13.48 17.26
C GLU A 115 -13.17 -13.30 18.59
N ARG A 116 -14.40 -12.75 18.58
CA ARG A 116 -15.21 -12.57 19.80
C ARG A 116 -15.58 -13.91 20.44
N LEU A 117 -15.93 -14.92 19.62
CA LEU A 117 -16.12 -16.29 20.10
C LEU A 117 -14.85 -16.87 20.73
N TYR A 118 -13.73 -16.77 20.00
CA TYR A 118 -12.45 -17.31 20.45
C TYR A 118 -11.99 -16.70 21.77
N ARG A 119 -12.24 -15.40 21.97
CA ARG A 119 -11.90 -14.67 23.20
C ARG A 119 -12.95 -14.80 24.30
N GLY A 120 -14.01 -15.56 24.11
CA GLY A 120 -15.11 -15.69 25.08
C GLY A 120 -15.91 -14.40 25.29
N GLN A 121 -15.83 -13.44 24.39
CA GLN A 121 -16.52 -12.15 24.47
C GLN A 121 -17.95 -12.20 23.92
N PHE A 122 -18.30 -13.28 23.25
CA PHE A 122 -19.63 -13.56 22.72
C PHE A 122 -19.89 -15.05 22.75
N THR A 123 -21.17 -15.45 22.92
CA THR A 123 -21.65 -16.82 22.78
C THR A 123 -22.93 -16.82 21.96
N GLY A 124 -23.01 -17.69 20.96
CA GLY A 124 -24.17 -17.78 20.07
C GLY A 124 -23.80 -17.88 18.61
N SER A 125 -24.79 -17.89 17.72
CA SER A 125 -24.60 -18.00 16.29
C SER A 125 -24.18 -16.66 15.65
N PHE A 126 -23.61 -16.72 14.44
CA PHE A 126 -23.27 -15.54 13.65
C PHE A 126 -24.49 -14.62 13.40
N LEU A 127 -25.65 -15.19 13.15
CA LEU A 127 -26.87 -14.40 12.92
C LEU A 127 -27.31 -13.64 14.17
N GLN A 128 -27.12 -14.18 15.36
CA GLN A 128 -27.39 -13.50 16.62
C GLN A 128 -26.37 -12.36 16.90
N TRP A 129 -25.15 -12.53 16.42
CA TRP A 129 -24.11 -11.52 16.56
C TRP A 129 -24.20 -10.40 15.50
N LEU A 130 -24.72 -10.67 14.31
CA LEU A 130 -24.72 -9.78 13.16
C LEU A 130 -25.25 -8.34 13.43
N PRO A 131 -26.29 -8.13 14.26
CA PRO A 131 -26.74 -6.76 14.62
C PRO A 131 -25.65 -5.91 15.30
N GLN A 132 -24.67 -6.54 15.94
CA GLN A 132 -23.57 -5.87 16.62
C GLN A 132 -22.36 -5.61 15.71
N ALA A 133 -22.34 -6.17 14.50
CA ALA A 133 -21.20 -6.14 13.57
C ALA A 133 -20.71 -4.71 13.27
N PHE A 134 -21.62 -3.74 13.29
CA PHE A 134 -21.33 -2.34 12.93
C PHE A 134 -21.42 -1.40 14.13
N THR A 135 -21.35 -1.92 15.36
CA THR A 135 -21.36 -1.12 16.58
C THR A 135 -19.95 -0.76 17.04
N GLY A 136 -19.68 0.54 17.12
CA GLY A 136 -18.40 1.07 17.61
C GLY A 136 -17.18 0.70 16.75
N ALA A 137 -16.09 1.41 16.96
CA ALA A 137 -14.83 1.17 16.28
C ALA A 137 -14.00 0.08 17.00
N TYR A 138 -13.42 -0.84 16.24
CA TYR A 138 -12.48 -1.84 16.75
C TYR A 138 -11.22 -1.17 17.35
N PRO A 139 -10.64 -1.66 18.44
CA PRO A 139 -10.90 -2.97 19.09
C PRO A 139 -12.05 -2.98 20.12
N ASN A 140 -12.51 -1.82 20.57
CA ASN A 140 -13.58 -1.72 21.59
C ASN A 140 -14.96 -2.04 21.01
N GLY A 141 -15.18 -1.70 19.73
CA GLY A 141 -16.35 -2.09 18.94
C GLY A 141 -16.01 -3.14 17.90
N ASN A 142 -16.88 -3.30 16.90
CA ASN A 142 -16.78 -4.37 15.91
C ASN A 142 -16.51 -3.87 14.48
N THR A 143 -16.66 -2.57 14.22
CA THR A 143 -16.44 -2.00 12.87
C THR A 143 -14.95 -1.79 12.63
N SER A 144 -14.42 -2.41 11.58
CA SER A 144 -13.01 -2.27 11.18
C SER A 144 -12.83 -2.54 9.69
N TRP A 145 -11.69 -2.15 9.17
CA TRP A 145 -11.20 -2.63 7.88
C TRP A 145 -10.18 -3.77 8.01
N HIS A 146 -9.73 -4.09 9.21
CA HIS A 146 -8.77 -5.17 9.50
C HIS A 146 -7.62 -5.20 8.48
N HIS A 147 -7.43 -6.32 7.79
CA HIS A 147 -6.39 -6.50 6.76
C HIS A 147 -6.61 -5.66 5.47
N LEU A 148 -7.75 -4.98 5.32
CA LEU A 148 -8.06 -4.11 4.19
C LEU A 148 -7.51 -2.68 4.36
N TRP A 149 -6.85 -2.36 5.47
CA TRP A 149 -6.29 -1.05 5.76
C TRP A 149 -5.45 -0.49 4.60
N PHE A 150 -4.77 -1.36 3.87
CA PHE A 150 -3.99 -1.01 2.70
C PHE A 150 -4.82 -0.30 1.62
N LEU A 151 -6.05 -0.76 1.34
CA LEU A 151 -6.93 -0.12 0.35
C LEU A 151 -7.28 1.31 0.78
N ALA A 152 -7.58 1.50 2.08
CA ALA A 152 -7.85 2.82 2.64
C ALA A 152 -6.65 3.75 2.52
N TYR A 153 -5.44 3.26 2.85
CA TYR A 153 -4.20 4.05 2.73
C TYR A 153 -3.88 4.42 1.29
N VAL A 154 -3.91 3.47 0.35
CA VAL A 154 -3.65 3.76 -1.07
C VAL A 154 -4.66 4.75 -1.61
N LEU A 155 -5.94 4.65 -1.24
CA LEU A 155 -6.98 5.59 -1.67
C LEU A 155 -6.69 6.99 -1.13
N VAL A 156 -6.56 7.13 0.18
CA VAL A 156 -6.33 8.44 0.83
C VAL A 156 -5.03 9.08 0.36
N LEU A 157 -3.92 8.34 0.37
CA LEU A 157 -2.62 8.86 -0.06
C LEU A 157 -2.62 9.24 -1.54
N THR A 158 -3.28 8.47 -2.41
CA THR A 158 -3.39 8.81 -3.83
C THR A 158 -4.17 10.13 -4.02
N LEU A 159 -5.24 10.35 -3.26
CA LEU A 159 -6.05 11.58 -3.36
C LEU A 159 -5.34 12.78 -2.74
N VAL A 160 -4.71 12.61 -1.58
CA VAL A 160 -3.95 13.67 -0.90
C VAL A 160 -2.75 14.11 -1.73
N LEU A 161 -2.04 13.17 -2.35
CA LEU A 161 -0.86 13.43 -3.17
C LEU A 161 -1.21 13.76 -4.64
N LEU A 162 -2.50 13.75 -5.02
CA LEU A 162 -2.92 14.04 -6.39
C LEU A 162 -2.42 15.39 -6.93
N PRO A 163 -2.50 16.51 -6.18
CA PRO A 163 -1.97 17.79 -6.66
C PRO A 163 -0.48 17.71 -7.03
N PHE A 164 0.30 16.98 -6.21
CA PHE A 164 1.70 16.74 -6.49
C PHE A 164 1.92 15.91 -7.77
N PHE A 165 1.15 14.83 -7.97
CA PHE A 165 1.25 14.03 -9.20
C PHE A 165 0.85 14.83 -10.44
N LEU A 166 -0.14 15.71 -10.35
CA LEU A 166 -0.53 16.59 -11.44
C LEU A 166 0.56 17.63 -11.75
N TRP A 167 1.17 18.21 -10.72
CA TRP A 167 2.34 19.09 -10.90
C TRP A 167 3.51 18.33 -11.55
N ALA A 168 3.82 17.12 -11.08
CA ALA A 168 4.90 16.29 -11.62
C ALA A 168 4.74 15.99 -13.12
N ARG A 169 3.52 15.97 -13.65
CA ARG A 169 3.21 15.82 -15.08
C ARG A 169 3.34 17.11 -15.89
N SER A 170 3.35 18.28 -15.27
CA SER A 170 3.53 19.56 -15.97
C SER A 170 4.93 19.65 -16.57
N ALA A 171 5.13 20.54 -17.55
CA ALA A 171 6.45 20.78 -18.14
C ALA A 171 7.48 21.19 -17.06
N GLY A 172 7.07 22.09 -16.15
CA GLY A 172 7.91 22.53 -15.03
C GLY A 172 8.24 21.41 -14.05
N GLY A 173 7.25 20.61 -13.68
CA GLY A 173 7.42 19.46 -12.78
C GLY A 173 8.35 18.40 -13.38
N ARG A 174 8.14 18.00 -14.62
CA ARG A 174 9.04 17.06 -15.32
C ARG A 174 10.49 17.56 -15.37
N SER A 175 10.69 18.82 -15.73
CA SER A 175 12.03 19.41 -15.76
C SER A 175 12.68 19.44 -14.38
N ALA A 176 11.94 19.80 -13.34
CA ALA A 176 12.43 19.82 -11.96
C ALA A 176 12.83 18.41 -11.48
N LEU A 177 11.98 17.42 -11.74
CA LEU A 177 12.22 16.02 -11.35
C LEU A 177 13.40 15.41 -12.12
N SER A 178 13.50 15.67 -13.43
CA SER A 178 14.65 15.24 -14.22
C SER A 178 15.97 15.82 -13.72
N ARG A 179 15.99 17.13 -13.40
CA ARG A 179 17.17 17.76 -12.78
C ARG A 179 17.54 17.14 -11.44
N ALA A 180 16.55 16.91 -10.58
CA ALA A 180 16.78 16.26 -9.29
C ALA A 180 17.32 14.84 -9.47
N ALA A 181 16.76 14.06 -10.42
CA ALA A 181 17.23 12.71 -10.74
C ALA A 181 18.68 12.70 -11.23
N HIS A 182 19.02 13.58 -12.17
CA HIS A 182 20.40 13.72 -12.64
C HIS A 182 21.38 14.17 -11.56
N PHE A 183 20.96 15.09 -10.70
CA PHE A 183 21.78 15.55 -9.59
C PHE A 183 22.03 14.41 -8.58
N THR A 184 20.99 13.71 -8.16
CA THR A 184 21.11 12.60 -7.20
C THR A 184 21.94 11.44 -7.76
N ALA A 185 21.75 11.11 -9.05
CA ALA A 185 22.54 10.05 -9.71
C ALA A 185 24.04 10.38 -9.78
N ARG A 186 24.38 11.68 -10.02
CA ARG A 186 25.79 12.12 -10.07
C ARG A 186 26.47 12.21 -8.71
N THR A 187 25.73 12.51 -7.68
CA THR A 187 26.26 12.76 -6.32
C THR A 187 26.15 11.56 -5.39
N GLY A 188 25.54 10.45 -5.81
CA GLY A 188 25.23 9.31 -4.94
C GLY A 188 24.12 9.58 -3.94
N LEU A 189 23.44 10.73 -4.03
CA LEU A 189 22.36 11.15 -3.11
C LEU A 189 21.05 10.38 -3.30
N GLN A 190 20.95 9.43 -4.25
CA GLN A 190 19.79 8.53 -4.34
C GLN A 190 19.55 7.77 -3.02
N TRP A 191 20.59 7.50 -2.25
CA TRP A 191 20.47 6.88 -0.91
C TRP A 191 19.77 7.78 0.10
N ALA A 192 19.70 9.12 -0.16
CA ALA A 192 18.95 10.02 0.70
C ALA A 192 17.44 9.75 0.70
N MET A 193 16.92 8.96 -0.26
CA MET A 193 15.54 8.46 -0.23
C MET A 193 15.23 7.63 1.03
N VAL A 194 16.26 7.09 1.70
CA VAL A 194 16.10 6.40 2.99
C VAL A 194 15.78 7.38 4.13
N LEU A 195 16.22 8.65 4.04
CA LEU A 195 16.10 9.63 5.12
C LEU A 195 14.65 9.89 5.57
N PRO A 196 13.66 10.12 4.68
CA PRO A 196 12.27 10.28 5.12
C PRO A 196 11.72 9.06 5.84
N LEU A 197 12.12 7.83 5.43
CA LEU A 197 11.70 6.58 6.08
C LEU A 197 12.34 6.46 7.46
N ALA A 198 13.65 6.73 7.57
CA ALA A 198 14.36 6.72 8.84
C ALA A 198 13.81 7.80 9.79
N ALA A 199 13.60 9.02 9.31
CA ALA A 199 13.02 10.12 10.06
C ALA A 199 11.61 9.76 10.56
N SER A 200 10.76 9.19 9.70
CA SER A 200 9.45 8.71 10.07
C SER A 200 9.52 7.65 11.19
N THR A 201 10.45 6.70 11.09
CA THR A 201 10.63 5.65 12.10
C THR A 201 11.12 6.24 13.44
N LEU A 202 12.06 7.18 13.41
CA LEU A 202 12.65 7.74 14.63
C LEU A 202 11.71 8.71 15.36
N TRP A 203 10.97 9.55 14.62
CA TRP A 203 10.21 10.65 15.22
C TRP A 203 8.69 10.42 15.21
N LEU A 204 8.14 9.73 14.21
CA LEU A 204 6.71 9.55 14.10
C LEU A 204 6.22 8.21 14.66
N ALA A 205 7.01 7.13 14.58
CA ALA A 205 6.60 5.85 15.14
C ALA A 205 6.31 5.91 16.64
N PRO A 206 7.11 6.62 17.48
CA PRO A 206 6.83 6.71 18.92
C PRO A 206 5.53 7.47 19.28
N VAL A 207 5.07 8.35 18.39
CA VAL A 207 3.85 9.16 18.60
C VAL A 207 2.64 8.63 17.81
N SER A 208 2.81 7.55 17.06
CA SER A 208 1.73 6.85 16.36
C SER A 208 1.02 5.91 17.35
N TYR A 209 -0.24 6.17 17.60
CA TYR A 209 -1.04 5.44 18.61
C TYR A 209 -2.09 4.51 18.00
N ASN A 210 -2.32 4.57 16.70
CA ASN A 210 -3.34 3.78 15.99
C ASN A 210 -2.79 3.22 14.68
N VAL A 211 -1.88 2.26 14.79
CA VAL A 211 -1.22 1.63 13.62
C VAL A 211 -2.25 1.06 12.65
N ASN A 212 -2.11 1.39 11.38
CA ASN A 212 -3.04 1.05 10.29
C ASN A 212 -4.44 1.70 10.41
N GLY A 213 -4.59 2.70 11.26
CA GLY A 213 -5.86 3.37 11.53
C GLY A 213 -6.12 4.67 10.75
N LEU A 214 -5.25 5.08 9.84
CA LEU A 214 -5.22 6.39 9.16
C LEU A 214 -5.09 7.57 10.14
N ILE A 215 -6.05 7.72 11.04
CA ILE A 215 -6.00 8.75 12.09
C ILE A 215 -5.11 8.25 13.21
N GLY A 216 -4.04 9.00 13.50
CA GLY A 216 -3.08 8.63 14.55
C GLY A 216 -1.96 7.70 14.12
N ASP A 217 -1.91 7.26 12.86
CA ASP A 217 -0.77 6.53 12.29
C ASP A 217 0.10 7.43 11.42
N TRP A 218 0.75 8.38 12.05
CA TRP A 218 1.61 9.35 11.37
C TRP A 218 2.80 8.70 10.68
N HIS A 219 3.38 7.68 11.35
CA HIS A 219 4.47 6.88 10.78
C HIS A 219 4.04 6.16 9.50
N GLY A 220 2.92 5.45 9.55
CA GLY A 220 2.39 4.74 8.38
C GLY A 220 2.05 5.69 7.23
N LEU A 221 1.39 6.81 7.50
CA LEU A 221 1.04 7.79 6.48
C LEU A 221 2.29 8.36 5.76
N VAL A 222 3.32 8.75 6.51
CA VAL A 222 4.56 9.30 5.91
C VAL A 222 5.36 8.21 5.20
N THR A 223 5.52 7.04 5.82
CA THR A 223 6.27 5.93 5.24
C THR A 223 5.64 5.43 3.94
N TYR A 224 4.35 5.12 3.97
CA TYR A 224 3.65 4.61 2.79
C TYR A 224 3.42 5.70 1.74
N GLY A 225 3.24 6.95 2.15
CA GLY A 225 3.20 8.10 1.24
C GLY A 225 4.53 8.29 0.49
N ALA A 226 5.65 8.22 1.18
CA ALA A 226 6.98 8.27 0.57
C ALA A 226 7.21 7.12 -0.41
N LEU A 227 6.87 5.88 -0.01
CA LEU A 227 6.99 4.70 -0.88
C LEU A 227 6.11 4.80 -2.14
N LEU A 228 4.90 5.33 -2.01
CA LEU A 228 4.01 5.58 -3.15
C LEU A 228 4.60 6.64 -4.09
N LEU A 229 5.18 7.71 -3.55
CA LEU A 229 5.92 8.71 -4.34
C LEU A 229 7.13 8.10 -5.04
N TYR A 230 7.93 7.29 -4.34
CA TYR A 230 9.10 6.62 -4.95
C TYR A 230 8.69 5.73 -6.12
N GLY A 231 7.62 4.94 -5.97
CA GLY A 231 7.08 4.15 -7.07
C GLY A 231 6.63 4.99 -8.26
N ALA A 232 5.97 6.11 -8.01
CA ALA A 232 5.55 7.02 -9.06
C ALA A 232 6.74 7.69 -9.77
N PHE A 233 7.79 8.05 -9.04
CA PHE A 233 9.01 8.62 -9.63
C PHE A 233 9.80 7.61 -10.44
N LEU A 234 10.06 6.44 -9.88
CA LEU A 234 10.87 5.41 -10.52
C LEU A 234 10.25 4.95 -11.85
N PHE A 235 8.94 4.81 -11.90
CA PHE A 235 8.24 4.28 -13.07
C PHE A 235 7.53 5.35 -13.91
N GLY A 236 7.50 6.60 -13.45
CA GLY A 236 6.95 7.74 -14.18
C GLY A 236 7.96 8.44 -15.09
N SER A 237 9.27 8.15 -14.96
CA SER A 237 10.35 8.72 -15.74
C SER A 237 11.29 7.63 -16.25
N SER A 238 11.37 7.49 -17.59
CA SER A 238 12.32 6.58 -18.25
C SER A 238 13.77 6.92 -17.92
N ASP A 239 14.06 8.21 -17.74
CA ASP A 239 15.42 8.70 -17.50
C ASP A 239 15.94 8.30 -16.14
N LEU A 240 15.05 8.27 -15.13
CA LEU A 240 15.43 7.87 -13.76
C LEU A 240 15.71 6.36 -13.69
N LEU A 241 14.87 5.54 -14.32
CA LEU A 241 15.12 4.09 -14.42
C LEU A 241 16.44 3.82 -15.13
N ALA A 242 16.66 4.43 -16.29
CA ALA A 242 17.91 4.26 -17.04
C ALA A 242 19.14 4.81 -16.27
N ALA A 243 18.98 5.78 -15.39
CA ALA A 243 20.07 6.27 -14.54
C ALA A 243 20.42 5.28 -13.41
N LEU A 244 19.41 4.58 -12.86
CA LEU A 244 19.62 3.55 -11.84
C LEU A 244 20.18 2.25 -12.42
N GLU A 245 19.76 1.86 -13.63
CA GLU A 245 20.26 0.65 -14.32
C GLU A 245 21.75 0.76 -14.73
N ARG A 246 22.31 1.96 -14.77
CA ARG A 246 23.71 2.22 -15.12
C ARG A 246 24.70 2.20 -13.93
N GLN A 247 24.21 2.00 -12.73
CA GLN A 247 24.98 1.90 -11.48
C GLN A 247 25.11 0.44 -11.01
#